data_d598c2b549051dedd0c92fec78181cc1
#
_entry.id   d598c2b549051dedd0c92fec78181cc1
#
_cell.length_a   1.000
_cell.length_b   1.000
_cell.length_c   1.000
_cell.angle_alpha   90.00
_cell.angle_beta   90.00
_cell.angle_gamma   90.00
#
_symmetry.space_group_name_H-M   'P 1'
#
loop_
_entity.id
_entity.type
_entity.pdbx_description
1 polymer ?
#
loop_
_entity_poly.entity_id
_entity_poly.type
_entity_poly.pdbx_seq_one_letter_code
_entity_poly.pdbx_strand_id
1 'polypeptide(L)'
;RQRQMCIRDSLRQYFAKNPDPRPFVLTLPKILSHIQTICTHNEKEALILERTLILEHSPRFNVAIKFGSGHLYLRLDLKQPWPRFYVTRRRKADGSRYFGPYLSGSDLRAMTHVVERAFQIRTCDDRDFRNRARPCLQYQIKRCSGPCVLPVERADYLSELESACRFLQGRHPELLRELRDKMTAAAQSLEYE
;
A
#
# COMPACT_ATOMS: atom_id res chain seq x y z
N ARG A 1 -9.85 -19.27 -17.07
CA ARG A 1 -10.42 -18.08 -17.76
C ARG A 1 -11.05 -17.20 -16.69
N GLN A 2 -10.31 -16.25 -16.14
CA GLN A 2 -10.88 -15.19 -15.31
C GLN A 2 -11.82 -14.37 -16.19
N ARG A 3 -13.11 -14.36 -15.85
CA ARG A 3 -14.08 -13.45 -16.47
C ARG A 3 -13.67 -12.04 -16.08
N GLN A 4 -13.15 -11.26 -17.01
CA GLN A 4 -13.08 -9.83 -16.88
C GLN A 4 -14.49 -9.32 -16.57
N MET A 5 -14.70 -8.89 -15.34
CA MET A 5 -15.97 -8.29 -14.92
C MET A 5 -16.00 -6.87 -15.48
N CYS A 6 -16.38 -6.76 -16.74
CA CYS A 6 -16.51 -5.48 -17.39
C CYS A 6 -17.75 -4.77 -16.82
N ILE A 7 -17.65 -3.50 -16.49
CA ILE A 7 -18.80 -2.64 -16.10
C ILE A 7 -19.96 -2.78 -17.10
N ARG A 8 -19.65 -2.94 -18.37
CA ARG A 8 -20.59 -3.22 -19.44
C ARG A 8 -21.44 -4.48 -19.20
N ASP A 9 -20.89 -5.55 -18.63
CA ASP A 9 -21.62 -6.78 -18.36
C ASP A 9 -22.54 -6.62 -17.15
N SER A 10 -22.11 -5.87 -16.14
CA SER A 10 -22.94 -5.50 -14.99
C SER A 10 -24.10 -4.60 -15.40
N LEU A 11 -23.86 -3.59 -16.24
CA LEU A 11 -24.93 -2.74 -16.77
C LEU A 11 -25.93 -3.54 -17.63
N ARG A 12 -25.46 -4.46 -18.48
CA ARG A 12 -26.35 -5.35 -19.25
C ARG A 12 -27.25 -6.17 -18.33
N GLN A 13 -26.77 -6.67 -17.22
CA GLN A 13 -27.57 -7.42 -16.25
C GLN A 13 -28.66 -6.55 -15.59
N TYR A 14 -28.36 -5.27 -15.30
CA TYR A 14 -29.33 -4.37 -14.70
C TYR A 14 -30.46 -3.95 -15.64
N PHE A 15 -30.22 -3.91 -16.96
CA PHE A 15 -31.17 -3.52 -17.97
C PHE A 15 -31.65 -4.69 -18.87
N ALA A 16 -31.35 -5.92 -18.49
CA ALA A 16 -31.82 -7.11 -19.20
C ALA A 16 -33.34 -7.32 -19.03
N LYS A 17 -33.97 -8.09 -19.96
CA LYS A 17 -35.39 -8.46 -19.85
C LYS A 17 -35.72 -9.23 -18.57
N ASN A 18 -34.74 -10.03 -18.05
CA ASN A 18 -34.81 -10.68 -16.74
C ASN A 18 -33.69 -10.12 -15.86
N PRO A 19 -33.93 -8.99 -15.20
CA PRO A 19 -32.90 -8.36 -14.37
C PRO A 19 -32.63 -9.17 -13.09
N ASP A 20 -31.49 -8.93 -12.47
CA ASP A 20 -31.14 -9.44 -11.16
C ASP A 20 -32.31 -9.19 -10.17
N PRO A 21 -32.74 -10.19 -9.39
CA PRO A 21 -33.91 -10.07 -8.50
C PRO A 21 -33.75 -9.11 -7.33
N ARG A 22 -32.57 -8.50 -7.15
CA ARG A 22 -32.34 -7.53 -6.07
C ARG A 22 -33.29 -6.33 -6.19
N PRO A 23 -33.99 -5.93 -5.10
CA PRO A 23 -35.03 -4.88 -5.15
C PRO A 23 -34.55 -3.55 -5.75
N PHE A 24 -33.29 -3.18 -5.54
CA PHE A 24 -32.76 -1.92 -6.07
C PHE A 24 -32.61 -1.96 -7.60
N VAL A 25 -32.34 -3.14 -8.20
CA VAL A 25 -32.17 -3.29 -9.65
C VAL A 25 -33.48 -3.01 -10.37
N LEU A 26 -34.60 -3.45 -9.79
CA LEU A 26 -35.94 -3.20 -10.32
C LEU A 26 -36.32 -1.70 -10.25
N THR A 27 -35.75 -0.98 -9.31
CA THR A 27 -36.00 0.45 -9.09
C THR A 27 -35.05 1.34 -9.93
N LEU A 28 -33.86 0.83 -10.26
CA LEU A 28 -32.78 1.56 -10.92
C LEU A 28 -33.23 2.27 -12.22
N PRO A 29 -33.95 1.64 -13.17
CA PRO A 29 -34.39 2.30 -14.40
C PRO A 29 -35.32 3.49 -14.17
N LYS A 30 -36.01 3.54 -13.01
CA LYS A 30 -36.96 4.60 -12.67
C LYS A 30 -36.30 5.82 -12.03
N ILE A 31 -35.14 5.64 -11.40
CA ILE A 31 -34.44 6.70 -10.65
C ILE A 31 -33.16 7.18 -11.32
N LEU A 32 -32.67 6.42 -12.33
CA LEU A 32 -31.44 6.75 -13.02
C LEU A 32 -31.67 7.90 -14.02
N SER A 33 -31.00 9.02 -13.80
CA SER A 33 -31.07 10.19 -14.68
C SER A 33 -29.87 10.30 -15.61
N HIS A 34 -28.70 9.79 -15.18
CA HIS A 34 -27.44 9.94 -15.91
C HIS A 34 -26.49 8.79 -15.63
N ILE A 35 -25.69 8.40 -16.62
CA ILE A 35 -24.61 7.41 -16.50
C ILE A 35 -23.31 8.06 -16.93
N GLN A 36 -22.32 8.05 -16.06
CA GLN A 36 -20.95 8.47 -16.36
C GLN A 36 -20.02 7.26 -16.33
N THR A 37 -19.13 7.18 -17.32
CA THR A 37 -18.13 6.11 -17.42
C THR A 37 -16.73 6.69 -17.30
N ILE A 38 -15.86 6.00 -16.56
CA ILE A 38 -14.45 6.34 -16.41
C ILE A 38 -13.64 5.13 -16.84
N CYS A 39 -12.74 5.30 -17.81
CA CYS A 39 -11.84 4.24 -18.26
C CYS A 39 -10.57 4.26 -17.41
N THR A 40 -10.10 3.07 -17.02
CA THR A 40 -8.86 2.87 -16.28
C THR A 40 -7.93 1.97 -17.08
N HIS A 41 -6.62 1.98 -16.77
CA HIS A 41 -5.64 1.20 -17.51
C HIS A 41 -5.68 -0.30 -17.18
N ASN A 42 -6.17 -0.65 -16.00
CA ASN A 42 -6.27 -2.05 -15.56
C ASN A 42 -7.41 -2.25 -14.55
N GLU A 43 -7.75 -3.52 -14.31
CA GLU A 43 -8.82 -3.93 -13.40
C GLU A 43 -8.57 -3.48 -11.95
N LYS A 44 -7.32 -3.50 -11.49
CA LYS A 44 -6.98 -3.08 -10.12
C LYS A 44 -7.25 -1.59 -9.90
N GLU A 45 -6.93 -0.76 -10.87
CA GLU A 45 -7.27 0.67 -10.86
C GLU A 45 -8.77 0.90 -10.85
N ALA A 46 -9.53 0.14 -11.65
CA ALA A 46 -10.98 0.19 -11.67
C ALA A 46 -11.58 -0.11 -10.28
N LEU A 47 -11.12 -1.16 -9.62
CA LEU A 47 -11.57 -1.53 -8.27
C LEU A 47 -11.21 -0.48 -7.21
N ILE A 48 -10.02 0.13 -7.31
CA ILE A 48 -9.60 1.22 -6.41
C ILE A 48 -10.49 2.45 -6.62
N LEU A 49 -10.72 2.81 -7.88
CA LEU A 49 -11.55 3.96 -8.25
C LEU A 49 -13.00 3.76 -7.81
N GLU A 50 -13.60 2.59 -8.10
CA GLU A 50 -14.95 2.24 -7.65
C GLU A 50 -15.09 2.42 -6.14
N ARG A 51 -14.17 1.84 -5.37
CA ARG A 51 -14.19 1.93 -3.92
C ARG A 51 -14.01 3.37 -3.42
N THR A 52 -13.15 4.14 -4.07
CA THR A 52 -12.94 5.56 -3.72
C THR A 52 -14.23 6.36 -3.94
N LEU A 53 -14.86 6.20 -5.10
CA LEU A 53 -16.12 6.88 -5.41
C LEU A 53 -17.27 6.47 -4.47
N ILE A 54 -17.34 5.19 -4.09
CA ILE A 54 -18.35 4.74 -3.12
C ILE A 54 -18.13 5.35 -1.74
N LEU A 55 -16.89 5.49 -1.29
CA LEU A 55 -16.56 6.12 0.00
C LEU A 55 -16.80 7.63 -0.01
N GLU A 56 -16.51 8.30 -1.12
CA GLU A 56 -16.70 9.74 -1.30
C GLU A 56 -18.18 10.12 -1.40
N HIS A 57 -18.91 9.45 -2.27
CA HIS A 57 -20.31 9.75 -2.55
C HIS A 57 -21.31 9.02 -1.66
N SER A 58 -20.87 8.02 -0.92
CA SER A 58 -21.70 7.20 -0.01
C SER A 58 -23.05 6.79 -0.61
N PRO A 59 -23.10 6.19 -1.82
CA PRO A 59 -24.34 5.94 -2.55
C PRO A 59 -25.29 5.04 -1.77
N ARG A 60 -26.60 5.33 -1.86
CA ARG A 60 -27.65 4.69 -1.04
C ARG A 60 -27.67 3.17 -1.14
N PHE A 61 -27.43 2.62 -2.32
CA PHE A 61 -27.58 1.18 -2.59
C PHE A 61 -26.29 0.36 -2.42
N ASN A 62 -25.14 0.95 -2.19
CA ASN A 62 -23.88 0.25 -1.94
C ASN A 62 -23.63 0.01 -0.44
N VAL A 63 -24.47 -0.83 0.17
CA VAL A 63 -24.44 -1.09 1.63
C VAL A 63 -23.17 -1.84 2.04
N ALA A 64 -22.73 -2.82 1.25
CA ALA A 64 -21.59 -3.68 1.61
C ALA A 64 -20.26 -2.93 1.74
N ILE A 65 -20.04 -1.86 0.98
CA ILE A 65 -18.80 -1.08 1.02
C ILE A 65 -18.89 0.10 2.00
N LYS A 66 -20.09 0.62 2.30
CA LYS A 66 -20.27 1.70 3.30
C LYS A 66 -19.77 1.35 4.69
N PHE A 67 -19.97 0.10 5.11
CA PHE A 67 -19.53 -0.43 6.40
C PHE A 67 -18.21 -1.19 6.32
N GLY A 68 -17.71 -1.41 5.10
CA GLY A 68 -16.43 -2.06 4.85
C GLY A 68 -15.26 -1.12 5.15
N SER A 69 -14.28 -1.67 5.80
CA SER A 69 -12.99 -1.06 6.05
C SER A 69 -12.45 -0.31 4.82
N GLY A 70 -12.09 0.95 4.99
CA GLY A 70 -11.41 1.77 3.98
C GLY A 70 -10.18 1.06 3.39
N HIS A 71 -9.59 1.65 2.38
CA HIS A 71 -8.34 1.14 1.81
C HIS A 71 -7.27 0.95 2.89
N LEU A 72 -6.42 -0.03 2.69
CA LEU A 72 -5.23 -0.21 3.51
C LEU A 72 -4.11 0.70 3.02
N TYR A 73 -3.38 1.27 3.95
CA TYR A 73 -2.22 2.13 3.70
C TYR A 73 -1.05 1.71 4.59
N LEU A 74 0.17 1.88 4.10
CA LEU A 74 1.34 1.97 4.96
C LEU A 74 1.52 3.43 5.37
N ARG A 75 1.52 3.68 6.68
CA ARG A 75 1.78 4.99 7.27
C ARG A 75 3.20 5.05 7.79
N LEU A 76 3.89 6.14 7.55
CA LEU A 76 5.22 6.45 8.07
C LEU A 76 5.16 7.75 8.84
N ASP A 77 5.45 7.70 10.14
CA ASP A 77 5.53 8.86 11.02
C ASP A 77 6.98 9.31 11.19
N LEU A 78 7.34 10.39 10.50
CA LEU A 78 8.70 10.94 10.50
C LEU A 78 9.06 11.71 11.79
N LYS A 79 8.11 11.95 12.68
CA LYS A 79 8.36 12.62 13.97
C LYS A 79 9.10 11.73 14.96
N GLN A 80 9.05 10.40 14.73
CA GLN A 80 9.78 9.44 15.57
C GLN A 80 11.28 9.49 15.28
N PRO A 81 12.15 9.30 16.30
CA PRO A 81 13.60 9.21 16.11
C PRO A 81 14.01 8.10 15.14
N TRP A 82 13.35 6.95 15.25
CA TRP A 82 13.54 5.77 14.42
C TRP A 82 12.20 5.38 13.78
N PRO A 83 11.80 6.01 12.66
CA PRO A 83 10.49 5.78 12.06
C PRO A 83 10.35 4.35 11.54
N ARG A 84 9.13 3.84 11.52
CA ARG A 84 8.79 2.55 10.91
C ARG A 84 7.46 2.63 10.17
N PHE A 85 7.18 1.65 9.34
CA PHE A 85 5.90 1.55 8.66
C PHE A 85 4.82 0.93 9.57
N TYR A 86 3.62 1.52 9.50
CA TYR A 86 2.42 1.05 10.18
C TYR A 86 1.32 0.78 9.19
N VAL A 87 0.57 -0.28 9.40
CA VAL A 87 -0.66 -0.54 8.63
C VAL A 87 -1.80 0.28 9.21
N THR A 88 -2.49 1.03 8.37
CA THR A 88 -3.67 1.80 8.78
C THR A 88 -4.76 1.78 7.70
N ARG A 89 -6.01 2.00 8.13
CA ARG A 89 -7.15 2.18 7.22
C ARG A 89 -7.63 3.62 7.13
N ARG A 90 -7.07 4.49 7.96
CA ARG A 90 -7.45 5.91 8.02
C ARG A 90 -6.24 6.78 7.73
N ARG A 91 -6.38 7.69 6.80
CA ARG A 91 -5.41 8.76 6.61
C ARG A 91 -5.76 9.90 7.56
N LYS A 92 -4.74 10.48 8.18
CA LYS A 92 -4.86 11.63 9.08
C LYS A 92 -4.04 12.78 8.50
N ALA A 93 -4.47 14.00 8.71
CA ALA A 93 -3.70 15.21 8.36
C ALA A 93 -2.68 15.54 9.47
N ASP A 94 -1.77 14.58 9.77
CA ASP A 94 -0.81 14.66 10.89
C ASP A 94 0.64 14.85 10.42
N GLY A 95 0.85 15.08 9.12
CA GLY A 95 2.17 15.21 8.51
C GLY A 95 2.88 13.88 8.25
N SER A 96 2.23 12.73 8.55
CA SER A 96 2.76 11.41 8.20
C SER A 96 2.68 11.17 6.69
N ARG A 97 3.62 10.38 6.16
CA ARG A 97 3.55 9.89 4.77
C ARG A 97 2.66 8.65 4.71
N TYR A 98 1.87 8.52 3.63
CA TYR A 98 0.97 7.40 3.39
C TYR A 98 1.21 6.80 2.01
N PHE A 99 1.39 5.48 1.93
CA PHE A 99 1.63 4.73 0.70
C PHE A 99 0.47 3.76 0.44
N GLY A 100 0.09 3.59 -0.80
CA GLY A 100 -1.08 2.84 -1.25
C GLY A 100 -2.09 3.77 -1.91
N PRO A 101 -3.31 3.38 -2.19
CA PRO A 101 -4.12 2.35 -1.49
C PRO A 101 -3.81 0.91 -1.89
N TYR A 102 -3.91 -0.02 -0.94
CA TYR A 102 -3.84 -1.46 -1.18
C TYR A 102 -5.24 -2.07 -1.12
N LEU A 103 -5.55 -2.94 -2.09
CA LEU A 103 -6.88 -3.55 -2.22
C LEU A 103 -7.15 -4.57 -1.12
N SER A 104 -6.14 -5.35 -0.76
CA SER A 104 -6.26 -6.43 0.21
C SER A 104 -5.11 -6.46 1.21
N GLY A 105 -5.34 -7.17 2.32
CA GLY A 105 -4.29 -7.42 3.31
C GLY A 105 -3.17 -8.34 2.77
N SER A 106 -3.45 -9.17 1.77
CA SER A 106 -2.43 -9.98 1.09
C SER A 106 -1.47 -9.12 0.27
N ASP A 107 -2.00 -8.18 -0.52
CA ASP A 107 -1.18 -7.26 -1.33
C ASP A 107 -0.30 -6.39 -0.43
N LEU A 108 -0.88 -5.89 0.66
CA LEU A 108 -0.13 -5.12 1.66
C LEU A 108 0.99 -5.94 2.30
N ARG A 109 0.71 -7.19 2.72
CA ARG A 109 1.72 -8.08 3.30
C ARG A 109 2.83 -8.39 2.31
N ALA A 110 2.48 -8.70 1.06
CA ALA A 110 3.46 -8.95 0.01
C ALA A 110 4.39 -7.74 -0.18
N MET A 111 3.84 -6.53 -0.25
CA MET A 111 4.62 -5.31 -0.36
C MET A 111 5.49 -5.05 0.88
N THR A 112 4.95 -5.23 2.08
CA THR A 112 5.70 -5.09 3.33
C THR A 112 6.87 -6.07 3.39
N HIS A 113 6.66 -7.32 2.98
CA HIS A 113 7.71 -8.32 2.89
C HIS A 113 8.85 -7.93 1.96
N VAL A 114 8.53 -7.34 0.79
CA VAL A 114 9.55 -6.85 -0.15
C VAL A 114 10.37 -5.73 0.51
N VAL A 115 9.70 -4.76 1.13
CA VAL A 115 10.36 -3.65 1.83
C VAL A 115 11.27 -4.15 2.98
N GLU A 116 10.79 -5.07 3.80
CA GLU A 116 11.56 -5.65 4.91
C GLU A 116 12.77 -6.46 4.46
N ARG A 117 12.73 -7.05 3.27
CA ARG A 117 13.86 -7.80 2.72
C ARG A 117 14.89 -6.92 2.04
N ALA A 118 14.45 -5.82 1.43
CA ALA A 118 15.31 -4.95 0.64
C ALA A 118 15.95 -3.82 1.46
N PHE A 119 15.26 -3.37 2.53
CA PHE A 119 15.67 -2.22 3.33
C PHE A 119 15.74 -2.62 4.81
N GLN A 120 16.84 -2.27 5.47
CA GLN A 120 17.09 -2.68 6.87
C GLN A 120 16.35 -1.80 7.89
N ILE A 121 15.05 -1.62 7.71
CA ILE A 121 14.19 -0.77 8.54
C ILE A 121 13.58 -1.61 9.68
N ARG A 122 13.51 -1.03 10.89
CA ARG A 122 12.89 -1.72 12.03
C ARG A 122 11.41 -2.02 11.79
N THR A 123 10.98 -3.20 12.23
CA THR A 123 9.58 -3.67 12.15
C THR A 123 8.93 -3.78 13.54
N CYS A 124 9.75 -3.87 14.60
CA CYS A 124 9.28 -3.99 15.99
C CYS A 124 8.49 -2.77 16.44
N ASP A 125 7.58 -2.97 17.39
CA ASP A 125 6.83 -1.89 18.01
C ASP A 125 7.71 -1.04 18.95
N ASP A 126 7.18 0.10 19.40
CA ASP A 126 7.96 1.05 20.20
C ASP A 126 8.20 0.55 21.63
N ARG A 127 7.38 -0.38 22.13
CA ARG A 127 7.57 -1.03 23.42
C ARG A 127 8.74 -2.01 23.36
N ASP A 128 8.73 -2.89 22.38
CA ASP A 128 9.82 -3.83 22.13
C ASP A 128 11.13 -3.11 21.84
N PHE A 129 11.07 -2.05 21.03
CA PHE A 129 12.23 -1.23 20.68
C PHE A 129 12.95 -0.68 21.92
N ARG A 130 12.20 -0.13 22.88
CA ARG A 130 12.76 0.49 24.10
C ARG A 130 13.27 -0.50 25.12
N ASN A 131 12.67 -1.68 25.18
CA ASN A 131 12.96 -2.69 26.23
C ASN A 131 13.96 -3.75 25.79
N ARG A 132 14.53 -3.64 24.62
CA ARG A 132 15.38 -4.69 24.06
C ARG A 132 16.85 -4.51 24.53
N ALA A 133 17.41 -5.58 25.10
CA ALA A 133 18.78 -5.60 25.59
C ALA A 133 19.76 -6.30 24.61
N ARG A 134 19.26 -7.02 23.61
CA ARG A 134 20.10 -7.74 22.62
C ARG A 134 19.46 -7.69 21.22
N PRO A 135 20.25 -7.75 20.14
CA PRO A 135 19.72 -7.79 18.78
C PRO A 135 18.72 -8.92 18.57
N CYS A 136 17.65 -8.63 17.83
CA CYS A 136 16.59 -9.59 17.54
C CYS A 136 16.89 -10.41 16.29
N LEU A 137 16.03 -11.40 16.02
CA LEU A 137 16.15 -12.25 14.84
C LEU A 137 16.15 -11.42 13.52
N GLN A 138 15.38 -10.32 13.45
CA GLN A 138 15.37 -9.47 12.24
C GLN A 138 16.74 -8.88 11.93
N TYR A 139 17.51 -8.53 12.96
CA TYR A 139 18.91 -8.12 12.79
C TYR A 139 19.79 -9.28 12.29
N GLN A 140 19.66 -10.45 12.92
CA GLN A 140 20.48 -11.62 12.55
C GLN A 140 20.28 -12.06 11.09
N ILE A 141 19.04 -11.94 10.59
CA ILE A 141 18.72 -12.26 9.18
C ILE A 141 18.85 -11.04 8.25
N LYS A 142 19.59 -9.99 8.67
CA LYS A 142 19.90 -8.79 7.89
C LYS A 142 18.67 -8.03 7.35
N ARG A 143 17.55 -8.05 8.09
CA ARG A 143 16.31 -7.29 7.75
C ARG A 143 16.09 -6.03 8.59
N CYS A 144 16.99 -5.76 9.53
CA CYS A 144 16.95 -4.59 10.40
C CYS A 144 18.37 -4.21 10.79
N SER A 145 18.71 -2.94 10.77
CA SER A 145 20.03 -2.46 11.20
C SER A 145 20.24 -2.50 12.72
N GLY A 146 19.21 -2.83 13.51
CA GLY A 146 19.29 -3.00 14.97
C GLY A 146 19.43 -1.74 15.79
N PRO A 147 18.79 -0.61 15.45
CA PRO A 147 18.98 0.68 16.14
C PRO A 147 18.47 0.71 17.59
N CYS A 148 17.84 -0.39 18.04
CA CYS A 148 17.42 -0.56 19.43
C CYS A 148 18.56 -0.88 20.41
N VAL A 149 19.67 -1.46 19.90
CA VAL A 149 20.76 -1.97 20.74
C VAL A 149 22.14 -1.54 20.19
N LEU A 150 22.26 -1.39 18.87
CA LEU A 150 23.52 -1.11 18.21
C LEU A 150 23.69 0.39 17.95
N PRO A 151 24.94 0.90 17.94
CA PRO A 151 25.25 2.26 17.57
C PRO A 151 25.09 2.47 16.05
N VAL A 152 23.84 2.61 15.59
CA VAL A 152 23.52 2.87 14.18
C VAL A 152 23.49 4.39 13.98
N GLU A 153 24.17 4.87 12.93
CA GLU A 153 24.07 6.26 12.53
C GLU A 153 22.65 6.57 12.03
N ARG A 154 22.04 7.59 12.63
CA ARG A 154 20.67 7.98 12.28
C ARG A 154 20.56 8.41 10.81
N ALA A 155 21.58 9.03 10.26
CA ALA A 155 21.61 9.48 8.88
C ALA A 155 21.50 8.29 7.91
N ASP A 156 22.23 7.20 8.17
CA ASP A 156 22.20 5.99 7.36
C ASP A 156 20.82 5.31 7.40
N TYR A 157 20.26 5.20 8.60
CA TYR A 157 18.90 4.68 8.77
C TYR A 157 17.84 5.49 8.01
N LEU A 158 17.93 6.82 8.05
CA LEU A 158 16.99 7.69 7.34
C LEU A 158 17.20 7.64 5.81
N SER A 159 18.42 7.44 5.34
CA SER A 159 18.74 7.21 3.93
C SER A 159 18.11 5.93 3.40
N GLU A 160 18.22 4.83 4.15
CA GLU A 160 17.54 3.56 3.83
C GLU A 160 16.02 3.73 3.82
N LEU A 161 15.49 4.45 4.80
CA LEU A 161 14.06 4.73 4.90
C LEU A 161 13.55 5.56 3.70
N GLU A 162 14.30 6.56 3.25
CA GLU A 162 13.93 7.36 2.08
C GLU A 162 14.01 6.53 0.78
N SER A 163 14.97 5.61 0.68
CA SER A 163 15.06 4.64 -0.42
C SER A 163 13.83 3.73 -0.47
N ALA A 164 13.37 3.24 0.68
CA ALA A 164 12.12 2.50 0.80
C ALA A 164 10.90 3.34 0.43
N CYS A 165 10.87 4.63 0.79
CA CYS A 165 9.80 5.54 0.40
C CYS A 165 9.74 5.75 -1.11
N ARG A 166 10.89 5.95 -1.77
CA ARG A 166 10.99 6.06 -3.23
C ARG A 166 10.51 4.79 -3.93
N PHE A 167 10.87 3.63 -3.40
CA PHE A 167 10.38 2.34 -3.88
C PHE A 167 8.86 2.26 -3.79
N LEU A 168 8.26 2.57 -2.64
CA LEU A 168 6.81 2.54 -2.42
C LEU A 168 6.04 3.58 -3.27
N GLN A 169 6.70 4.66 -3.70
CA GLN A 169 6.15 5.67 -4.61
C GLN A 169 6.22 5.27 -6.09
N GLY A 170 6.81 4.13 -6.41
CA GLY A 170 6.98 3.68 -7.80
C GLY A 170 8.17 4.34 -8.53
N ARG A 171 9.06 5.02 -7.83
CA ARG A 171 10.28 5.63 -8.42
C ARG A 171 11.40 4.61 -8.63
N HIS A 172 11.04 3.47 -9.23
CA HIS A 172 11.96 2.35 -9.46
C HIS A 172 13.14 2.69 -10.39
N PRO A 173 12.99 3.48 -11.48
CA PRO A 173 14.11 3.77 -12.36
C PRO A 173 15.25 4.54 -11.69
N GLU A 174 14.91 5.49 -10.82
CA GLU A 174 15.89 6.28 -10.07
C GLU A 174 16.64 5.39 -9.07
N LEU A 175 15.91 4.59 -8.31
CA LEU A 175 16.46 3.67 -7.33
C LEU A 175 17.36 2.60 -7.99
N LEU A 176 16.94 2.04 -9.12
CA LEU A 176 17.74 1.06 -9.87
C LEU A 176 19.06 1.67 -10.40
N ARG A 177 19.05 2.94 -10.78
CA ARG A 177 20.26 3.64 -11.22
C ARG A 177 21.24 3.79 -10.06
N GLU A 178 20.79 4.32 -8.92
CA GLU A 178 21.59 4.45 -7.71
C GLU A 178 22.18 3.12 -7.21
N LEU A 179 21.39 2.04 -7.25
CA LEU A 179 21.86 0.71 -6.85
C LEU A 179 22.93 0.17 -7.83
N ARG A 180 22.78 0.38 -9.13
CA ARG A 180 23.79 0.00 -10.12
C ARG A 180 25.08 0.77 -9.91
N ASP A 181 25.00 2.06 -9.64
CA ASP A 181 26.17 2.90 -9.38
C ASP A 181 26.92 2.43 -8.12
N LYS A 182 26.19 2.13 -7.04
CA LYS A 182 26.77 1.54 -5.82
C LYS A 182 27.41 0.16 -6.08
N MET A 183 26.76 -0.72 -6.83
CA MET A 183 27.31 -2.03 -7.20
C MET A 183 28.59 -1.89 -8.02
N THR A 184 28.63 -0.96 -8.97
CA THR A 184 29.80 -0.71 -9.81
C THR A 184 30.95 -0.16 -8.97
N ALA A 185 30.67 0.78 -8.06
CA ALA A 185 31.67 1.32 -7.14
C ALA A 185 32.24 0.23 -6.22
N ALA A 186 31.38 -0.60 -5.60
CA ALA A 186 31.82 -1.71 -4.75
C ALA A 186 32.64 -2.75 -5.52
N ALA A 187 32.26 -3.06 -6.76
CA ALA A 187 33.03 -3.96 -7.62
C ALA A 187 34.42 -3.40 -7.97
N GLN A 188 34.54 -2.08 -8.14
CA GLN A 188 35.82 -1.42 -8.41
C GLN A 188 36.73 -1.38 -7.16
N SER A 189 36.15 -1.25 -5.96
CA SER A 189 36.88 -1.30 -4.69
C SER A 189 37.15 -2.73 -4.20
N LEU A 190 36.71 -3.77 -4.93
CA LEU A 190 36.81 -5.19 -4.56
C LEU A 190 36.11 -5.54 -3.21
N GLU A 191 35.21 -4.71 -2.76
CA GLU A 191 34.39 -4.95 -1.58
C GLU A 191 33.17 -5.82 -1.97
N TYR A 192 33.36 -7.13 -1.93
CA TYR A 192 32.28 -8.11 -2.13
C TYR A 192 31.76 -8.59 -0.76
N GLU A 193 30.75 -7.97 -0.20
CA GLU A 193 29.95 -8.50 0.91
C GLU A 193 28.51 -8.82 0.48
#